data_b104602f0b6a10e74e0ef12083fb6f54
#
_entry.id   b104602f0b6a10e74e0ef12083fb6f54
#
_cell.length_a   1.000
_cell.length_b   1.000
_cell.length_c   1.000
_cell.angle_alpha   90.00
_cell.angle_beta   90.00
_cell.angle_gamma   90.00
#
_symmetry.space_group_name_H-M   'P 1'
#
loop_
_entity.id
_entity.type
_entity.pdbx_description
1 polymer ?
#
loop_
_entity_poly.entity_id
_entity_poly.type
_entity_poly.pdbx_seq_one_letter_code
_entity_poly.pdbx_strand_id
1 'polypeptide(L)' 'MDQVLPSILAQQQSVVEALEIRFDRVPDGLREEISHISESARLHGLHRAAIQCADLESFVKDL' A
#
# COMPACT_ATOMS: atom_id res chain seq x y z
N MET A 1 16.77 -1.25 23.73
CA MET A 1 16.09 -0.71 22.68
C MET A 1 15.28 -1.66 21.91
N ASP A 2 14.11 -1.34 21.76
CA ASP A 2 13.24 -2.25 21.19
C ASP A 2 13.14 -2.09 19.73
N GLN A 3 13.09 -3.20 19.05
CA GLN A 3 12.89 -3.16 17.69
C GLN A 3 11.43 -3.26 17.43
N VAL A 4 10.86 -2.30 16.80
CA VAL A 4 9.47 -2.32 16.46
C VAL A 4 9.30 -2.95 15.12
N LEU A 5 8.69 -4.13 15.11
CA LEU A 5 8.39 -4.78 13.86
C LEU A 5 7.19 -4.10 13.24
N PRO A 6 7.20 -3.84 11.93
CA PRO A 6 6.05 -3.22 11.30
C PRO A 6 4.85 -4.15 11.40
N SER A 7 3.76 -3.64 11.88
CA SER A 7 2.53 -4.41 11.92
C SER A 7 1.89 -4.42 10.55
N ILE A 8 0.98 -5.36 10.35
CA ILE A 8 0.24 -5.41 9.09
C ILE A 8 -0.51 -4.10 8.87
N LEU A 9 -1.08 -3.57 9.94
CA LEU A 9 -1.81 -2.30 9.82
C LEU A 9 -0.89 -1.18 9.37
N ALA A 10 0.32 -1.10 9.95
CA ALA A 10 1.27 -0.07 9.56
C ALA A 10 1.67 -0.22 8.10
N GLN A 11 1.86 -1.45 7.64
CA GLN A 11 2.21 -1.68 6.26
C GLN A 11 1.09 -1.27 5.31
N GLN A 12 -0.15 -1.59 5.69
CA GLN A 12 -1.29 -1.16 4.89
C GLN A 12 -1.35 0.36 4.79
N GLN A 13 -1.15 1.03 5.90
CA GLN A 13 -1.17 2.49 5.92
C GLN A 13 -0.04 3.07 5.08
N SER A 14 1.13 2.44 5.11
CA SER A 14 2.25 2.92 4.32
C SER A 14 1.95 2.85 2.83
N VAL A 15 1.31 1.77 2.38
CA VAL A 15 0.94 1.65 0.98
C VAL A 15 -0.05 2.74 0.59
N VAL A 16 -1.07 2.94 1.40
CA VAL A 16 -2.07 3.97 1.13
C VAL A 16 -1.44 5.36 1.12
N GLU A 17 -0.56 5.61 2.07
CA GLU A 17 0.10 6.90 2.16
C GLU A 17 0.96 7.18 0.93
N ALA A 18 1.69 6.18 0.48
CA ALA A 18 2.51 6.33 -0.73
C ALA A 18 1.64 6.68 -1.93
N LEU A 19 0.48 6.05 -2.04
CA LEU A 19 -0.43 6.33 -3.13
C LEU A 19 -1.00 7.75 -3.02
N GLU A 20 -1.32 8.18 -1.81
CA GLU A 20 -1.83 9.52 -1.61
C GLU A 20 -0.81 10.58 -1.97
N ILE A 21 0.44 10.33 -1.62
CA ILE A 21 1.51 11.28 -1.94
C ILE A 21 1.71 11.39 -3.43
N ARG A 22 1.65 10.28 -4.13
CA ARG A 22 1.93 10.28 -5.56
C ARG A 22 0.74 10.72 -6.41
N PHE A 23 -0.47 10.33 -6.01
CA PHE A 23 -1.64 10.54 -6.86
C PHE A 23 -2.67 11.44 -6.25
N ASP A 24 -2.39 11.96 -5.05
CA ASP A 24 -3.21 12.95 -4.39
C ASP A 24 -4.52 12.42 -3.85
N ARG A 25 -4.87 11.18 -4.13
CA ARG A 25 -6.06 10.57 -3.56
C ARG A 25 -6.04 9.07 -3.79
N VAL A 26 -6.75 8.37 -2.92
CA VAL A 26 -6.91 6.93 -3.03
C VAL A 26 -8.40 6.63 -2.96
N PRO A 27 -8.98 5.99 -3.98
CA PRO A 27 -10.40 5.64 -3.93
C PRO A 27 -10.71 4.74 -2.75
N ASP A 28 -11.92 4.88 -2.21
CA ASP A 28 -12.31 4.10 -1.05
C ASP A 28 -12.23 2.60 -1.32
N GLY A 29 -12.62 2.15 -2.50
CA GLY A 29 -12.56 0.74 -2.83
C GLY A 29 -11.15 0.21 -2.81
N LEU A 30 -10.20 1.00 -3.29
CA LEU A 30 -8.81 0.59 -3.29
C LEU A 30 -8.26 0.54 -1.87
N ARG A 31 -8.61 1.53 -1.06
CA ARG A 31 -8.20 1.57 0.33
C ARG A 31 -8.71 0.34 1.08
N GLU A 32 -9.96 -0.03 0.81
CA GLU A 32 -10.55 -1.18 1.42
C GLU A 32 -9.86 -2.47 0.97
N GLU A 33 -9.55 -2.56 -0.29
CA GLU A 33 -8.85 -3.72 -0.83
C GLU A 33 -7.51 -3.93 -0.13
N ILE A 34 -6.76 -2.86 0.04
CA ILE A 34 -5.47 -2.92 0.70
C ILE A 34 -5.64 -3.35 2.16
N SER A 35 -6.70 -2.88 2.81
CA SER A 35 -6.91 -3.20 4.21
C SER A 35 -7.25 -4.67 4.44
N HIS A 36 -7.62 -5.40 3.41
CA HIS A 36 -7.90 -6.82 3.53
C HIS A 36 -6.66 -7.68 3.31
N ILE A 37 -5.56 -7.08 2.89
CA ILE A 37 -4.33 -7.84 2.68
C ILE A 37 -3.58 -7.94 3.99
N SER A 38 -3.39 -9.17 4.46
CA SER A 38 -2.73 -9.37 5.74
C SER A 38 -1.39 -10.09 5.61
N GLU A 39 -0.89 -10.20 4.39
CA GLU A 39 0.38 -10.86 4.15
C GLU A 39 1.48 -9.83 4.00
N SER A 40 2.47 -9.90 4.87
CA SER A 40 3.53 -8.89 4.92
C SER A 40 4.30 -8.80 3.62
N ALA A 41 4.63 -9.95 3.03
CA ALA A 41 5.39 -9.96 1.79
C ALA A 41 4.61 -9.28 0.66
N ARG A 42 3.29 -9.52 0.63
CA ARG A 42 2.47 -8.90 -0.40
C ARG A 42 2.36 -7.40 -0.20
N LEU A 43 2.22 -6.97 1.05
CA LEU A 43 2.16 -5.54 1.33
C LEU A 43 3.47 -4.85 0.99
N HIS A 44 4.59 -5.52 1.25
CA HIS A 44 5.88 -4.97 0.87
C HIS A 44 5.97 -4.78 -0.65
N GLY A 45 5.53 -5.77 -1.40
CA GLY A 45 5.51 -5.67 -2.84
C GLY A 45 4.59 -4.56 -3.34
N LEU A 46 3.44 -4.41 -2.70
CA LEU A 46 2.52 -3.34 -3.07
C LEU A 46 3.08 -1.97 -2.74
N HIS A 47 3.82 -1.86 -1.64
CA HIS A 47 4.46 -0.60 -1.30
C HIS A 47 5.46 -0.20 -2.37
N ARG A 48 6.25 -1.14 -2.83
CA ARG A 48 7.18 -0.86 -3.91
C ARG A 48 6.46 -0.49 -5.20
N ALA A 49 5.38 -1.21 -5.49
CA ALA A 49 4.60 -0.91 -6.68
C ALA A 49 3.98 0.49 -6.59
N ALA A 50 3.55 0.88 -5.40
CA ALA A 50 2.98 2.21 -5.21
C ALA A 50 3.99 3.30 -5.51
N ILE A 51 5.26 3.04 -5.23
CA ILE A 51 6.31 4.00 -5.49
C ILE A 51 6.72 4.01 -6.96
N GLN A 52 6.68 2.86 -7.61
CA GLN A 52 7.25 2.69 -8.93
C GLN A 52 6.24 2.71 -10.07
N CYS A 53 4.96 2.53 -9.79
CA CYS A 53 3.98 2.45 -10.87
C CYS A 53 3.83 3.80 -11.56
N ALA A 54 3.45 3.73 -12.84
CA ALA A 54 3.31 4.94 -13.64
C ALA A 54 2.06 5.72 -13.24
N ASP A 55 0.97 5.01 -12.94
CA ASP A 55 -0.26 5.65 -12.53
C ASP A 55 -1.04 4.72 -11.62
N LEU A 56 -2.12 5.24 -11.07
CA LEU A 56 -2.92 4.50 -10.11
C LEU A 56 -3.57 3.28 -10.75
N GLU A 57 -3.94 3.39 -12.00
CA GLU A 57 -4.56 2.29 -12.70
C GLU A 57 -3.63 1.10 -12.83
N SER A 58 -2.36 1.37 -13.11
CA SER A 58 -1.37 0.30 -13.17
C SER A 58 -1.22 -0.38 -11.83
N PHE A 59 -1.25 0.39 -10.76
CA PHE A 59 -1.16 -0.19 -9.42
C PHE A 59 -2.35 -1.10 -9.14
N VAL A 60 -3.54 -0.67 -9.50
CA VAL A 60 -4.75 -1.45 -9.26
C VAL A 60 -4.70 -2.78 -9.99
N LYS A 61 -4.13 -2.78 -11.18
CA LYS A 61 -4.01 -4.02 -11.94
C LYS A 61 -3.12 -5.05 -11.26
N ASP A 62 -2.20 -4.59 -10.44
CA ASP A 62 -1.30 -5.51 -9.73
C ASP A 62 -1.93 -6.06 -8.47
N LEU A 63 -3.05 -5.57 -8.06
CA LEU A 63 -3.75 -6.14 -6.94
C LEU A 63 -4.39 -7.45 -7.33
#